data_78da1ff7723e7b302b54883b6a232084
#
_entry.id   78da1ff7723e7b302b54883b6a232084
#
_cell.length_a   1.000
_cell.length_b   1.000
_cell.length_c   1.000
_cell.angle_alpha   90.00
_cell.angle_beta   90.00
_cell.angle_gamma   90.00
#
_symmetry.space_group_name_H-M   'P 1'
#
loop_
_entity.id
_entity.type
_entity.pdbx_description
1 polymer ?
#
loop_
_entity_poly.entity_id
_entity_poly.type
_entity_poly.pdbx_seq_one_letter_code
_entity_poly.pdbx_strand_id
1 'polypeptide(L)'
;NAKAETINEKISFKTAFRQRRCIIPADGFYEWKRLGKKTSVPYRFTLRDDELFSFAGIWEEYEGVNGETQHTFLVLTTTPNSVVSGVHDRMPVIFDRNTEKKWLDKYTDENELLTLLKPYSADSMLGFTVSPLVNSVQNDSPAVTHKTSPMDQHGNYTLFG
;
A
#
# COMPACT_ATOMS: atom_id res chain seq x y z
N ASN A 1 -6.09 -6.87 0.49
CA ASN A 1 -5.14 -6.45 1.54
C ASN A 1 -5.31 -7.30 2.79
N ALA A 2 -4.23 -7.51 3.53
CA ALA A 2 -4.22 -8.20 4.81
C ALA A 2 -3.57 -7.33 5.91
N LYS A 3 -4.08 -7.44 7.14
CA LYS A 3 -3.51 -6.72 8.28
C LYS A 3 -2.26 -7.44 8.81
N ALA A 4 -1.15 -6.73 8.92
CA ALA A 4 0.11 -7.22 9.45
C ALA A 4 -0.04 -7.78 10.87
N GLU A 5 -0.85 -7.14 11.70
CA GLU A 5 -1.06 -7.47 13.12
C GLU A 5 -1.66 -8.87 13.34
N THR A 6 -2.32 -9.43 12.34
CA THR A 6 -3.00 -10.74 12.45
C THR A 6 -2.61 -11.71 11.33
N ILE A 7 -1.51 -11.42 10.61
CA ILE A 7 -1.13 -12.18 9.41
C ILE A 7 -0.77 -13.64 9.73
N ASN A 8 -0.14 -13.89 10.87
CA ASN A 8 0.26 -15.21 11.32
C ASN A 8 -0.82 -15.96 12.12
N GLU A 9 -1.93 -15.30 12.48
CA GLU A 9 -3.04 -15.89 13.23
C GLU A 9 -4.09 -16.51 12.32
N LYS A 10 -4.36 -15.83 11.18
CA LYS A 10 -5.39 -16.26 10.23
C LYS A 10 -4.92 -17.48 9.43
N ILE A 11 -5.66 -18.58 9.55
CA ILE A 11 -5.37 -19.84 8.85
C ILE A 11 -5.17 -19.62 7.35
N SER A 12 -6.02 -18.77 6.72
CA SER A 12 -5.96 -18.46 5.30
C SER A 12 -4.66 -17.76 4.85
N PHE A 13 -3.91 -17.13 5.76
CA PHE A 13 -2.70 -16.40 5.41
C PHE A 13 -1.42 -17.02 5.96
N LYS A 14 -1.53 -17.89 6.97
CA LYS A 14 -0.39 -18.45 7.69
C LYS A 14 0.59 -19.19 6.80
N THR A 15 0.10 -19.98 5.87
CA THR A 15 0.95 -20.73 4.92
C THR A 15 1.64 -19.78 3.94
N ALA A 16 0.90 -18.83 3.36
CA ALA A 16 1.46 -17.85 2.44
C ALA A 16 2.48 -16.93 3.13
N PHE A 17 2.22 -16.50 4.35
CA PHE A 17 3.17 -15.72 5.15
C PHE A 17 4.50 -16.45 5.38
N ARG A 18 4.46 -17.76 5.58
CA ARG A 18 5.68 -18.56 5.78
C ARG A 18 6.42 -18.91 4.51
N GLN A 19 5.70 -19.17 3.41
CA GLN A 19 6.26 -19.83 2.23
C GLN A 19 6.13 -19.04 0.93
N ARG A 20 5.19 -18.09 0.86
CA ARG A 20 4.82 -17.39 -0.37
C ARG A 20 4.82 -15.87 -0.17
N ARG A 21 5.92 -15.37 0.41
CA ARG A 21 6.17 -13.94 0.52
C ARG A 21 6.64 -13.39 -0.82
N CYS A 22 6.25 -12.17 -1.11
CA CYS A 22 6.68 -11.42 -2.29
C CYS A 22 6.85 -9.93 -1.95
N ILE A 23 7.41 -9.20 -2.88
CA ILE A 23 7.44 -7.74 -2.86
C ILE A 23 6.69 -7.21 -4.07
N ILE A 24 6.06 -6.07 -3.93
CA ILE A 24 5.37 -5.37 -5.03
C ILE A 24 6.07 -4.01 -5.19
N PRO A 25 6.91 -3.83 -6.23
CA PRO A 25 7.56 -2.55 -6.50
C PRO A 25 6.55 -1.45 -6.81
N ALA A 26 6.79 -0.26 -6.27
CA ALA A 26 5.94 0.90 -6.47
C ALA A 26 6.76 2.20 -6.38
N ASP A 27 6.23 3.26 -6.99
CA ASP A 27 6.72 4.64 -6.90
C ASP A 27 5.80 5.53 -6.05
N GLY A 28 4.72 4.98 -5.53
CA GLY A 28 3.73 5.66 -4.70
C GLY A 28 2.48 4.82 -4.49
N PHE A 29 1.59 5.32 -3.64
CA PHE A 29 0.26 4.75 -3.47
C PHE A 29 -0.76 5.85 -3.21
N TYR A 30 -2.04 5.52 -3.38
CA TYR A 30 -3.15 6.45 -3.21
C TYR A 30 -3.97 6.06 -2.00
N GLU A 31 -4.44 7.10 -1.29
CA GLU A 31 -5.46 7.00 -0.25
C GLU A 31 -6.41 8.18 -0.32
N TRP A 32 -7.58 8.06 0.28
CA TRP A 32 -8.64 9.05 0.19
C TRP A 32 -8.97 9.62 1.57
N LYS A 33 -8.71 10.92 1.72
CA LYS A 33 -9.14 11.65 2.91
C LYS A 33 -10.63 11.90 2.86
N ARG A 34 -11.37 11.35 3.80
CA ARG A 34 -12.81 11.59 3.93
C ARG A 34 -13.07 12.92 4.60
N LEU A 35 -13.80 13.81 3.94
CA LEU A 35 -14.26 15.10 4.49
C LEU A 35 -15.71 15.04 4.98
N GLY A 36 -16.39 13.93 4.78
CA GLY A 36 -17.78 13.69 5.17
C GLY A 36 -18.28 12.35 4.67
N LYS A 37 -19.61 12.14 4.75
CA LYS A 37 -20.22 10.85 4.37
C LYS A 37 -20.06 10.52 2.89
N LYS A 38 -19.98 11.53 2.02
CA LYS A 38 -19.97 11.37 0.56
C LYS A 38 -18.85 12.15 -0.13
N THR A 39 -17.94 12.75 0.62
CA THR A 39 -16.90 13.62 0.06
C THR A 39 -15.54 13.09 0.46
N SER A 40 -14.66 12.89 -0.51
CA SER A 40 -13.29 12.48 -0.30
C SER A 40 -12.33 13.19 -1.25
N VAL A 41 -11.10 13.40 -0.79
CA VAL A 41 -10.01 14.00 -1.54
C VAL A 41 -8.92 12.96 -1.73
N PRO A 42 -8.48 12.68 -2.97
CA PRO A 42 -7.41 11.73 -3.23
C PRO A 42 -6.04 12.32 -2.88
N TYR A 43 -5.22 11.51 -2.26
CA TYR A 43 -3.82 11.78 -1.95
C TYR A 43 -2.93 10.74 -2.60
N ARG A 44 -1.74 11.17 -3.04
CA ARG A 44 -0.64 10.29 -3.39
C ARG A 44 0.46 10.41 -2.34
N PHE A 45 1.01 9.27 -1.97
CA PHE A 45 2.16 9.15 -1.06
C PHE A 45 3.35 8.58 -1.82
N THR A 46 4.52 9.21 -1.67
CA THR A 46 5.79 8.83 -2.31
C THR A 46 6.92 8.88 -1.29
N LEU A 47 8.10 8.38 -1.66
CA LEU A 47 9.32 8.75 -0.97
C LEU A 47 9.76 10.17 -1.37
N ARG A 48 10.56 10.83 -0.50
CA ARG A 48 11.03 12.21 -0.73
C ARG A 48 12.04 12.33 -1.88
N ASP A 49 12.75 11.27 -2.15
CA ASP A 49 13.78 11.15 -3.19
C ASP A 49 13.24 10.61 -4.52
N ASP A 50 11.92 10.42 -4.60
CA ASP A 50 11.22 9.81 -5.74
C ASP A 50 11.76 8.42 -6.12
N GLU A 51 12.46 7.74 -5.18
CA GLU A 51 12.95 6.37 -5.40
C GLU A 51 11.81 5.36 -5.37
N LEU A 52 12.05 4.25 -6.07
CA LEU A 52 11.19 3.07 -5.98
C LEU A 52 11.35 2.40 -4.62
N PHE A 53 10.26 1.91 -4.09
CA PHE A 53 10.19 1.10 -2.90
C PHE A 53 9.35 -0.15 -3.15
N SER A 54 9.26 -1.03 -2.16
CA SER A 54 8.43 -2.22 -2.28
C SER A 54 7.41 -2.31 -1.16
N PHE A 55 6.21 -2.76 -1.49
CA PHE A 55 5.26 -3.22 -0.49
C PHE A 55 5.57 -4.66 -0.08
N ALA A 56 5.37 -4.96 1.20
CA ALA A 56 5.30 -6.34 1.68
C ALA A 56 4.06 -7.02 1.11
N GLY A 57 4.24 -8.18 0.52
CA GLY A 57 3.17 -8.97 -0.03
C GLY A 57 3.27 -10.45 0.30
N ILE A 58 2.15 -11.12 0.16
CA ILE A 58 2.05 -12.58 0.10
C ILE A 58 1.28 -12.95 -1.16
N TRP A 59 1.57 -14.09 -1.74
CA TRP A 59 0.90 -14.55 -2.96
C TRP A 59 0.28 -15.94 -2.78
N GLU A 60 -0.69 -16.24 -3.61
CA GLU A 60 -1.38 -17.52 -3.68
C GLU A 60 -1.58 -17.90 -5.14
N GLU A 61 -1.64 -19.20 -5.37
CA GLU A 61 -2.08 -19.76 -6.63
C GLU A 61 -3.33 -20.60 -6.41
N TYR A 62 -4.22 -20.61 -7.38
CA TYR A 62 -5.40 -21.46 -7.37
C TYR A 62 -5.75 -21.86 -8.81
N GLU A 63 -6.43 -22.97 -8.93
CA GLU A 63 -6.94 -23.43 -10.22
C GLU A 63 -8.23 -22.67 -10.55
N GLY A 64 -8.20 -21.93 -11.65
CA GLY A 64 -9.36 -21.23 -12.18
C GLY A 64 -10.41 -22.16 -12.75
N VAL A 65 -11.59 -21.62 -13.06
CA VAL A 65 -12.74 -22.40 -13.58
C VAL A 65 -12.40 -23.16 -14.87
N ASN A 66 -11.43 -22.71 -15.64
CA ASN A 66 -10.99 -23.31 -16.90
C ASN A 66 -9.79 -24.27 -16.73
N GLY A 67 -9.40 -24.61 -15.49
CA GLY A 67 -8.21 -25.44 -15.21
C GLY A 67 -6.88 -24.69 -15.36
N GLU A 68 -6.90 -23.38 -15.56
CA GLU A 68 -5.70 -22.54 -15.61
C GLU A 68 -5.24 -22.16 -14.22
N THR A 69 -3.93 -22.23 -13.95
CA THR A 69 -3.36 -21.75 -12.71
C THR A 69 -3.39 -20.21 -12.69
N GLN A 70 -4.03 -19.64 -11.70
CA GLN A 70 -4.08 -18.20 -11.47
C GLN A 70 -3.26 -17.82 -10.25
N HIS A 71 -2.49 -16.75 -10.38
CA HIS A 71 -1.69 -16.20 -9.28
C HIS A 71 -2.31 -14.89 -8.80
N THR A 72 -2.44 -14.76 -7.51
CA THR A 72 -2.93 -13.53 -6.86
C THR A 72 -1.97 -13.10 -5.77
N PHE A 73 -2.00 -11.83 -5.41
CA PHE A 73 -1.23 -11.32 -4.29
C PHE A 73 -2.07 -10.40 -3.39
N LEU A 74 -1.63 -10.28 -2.16
CA LEU A 74 -2.18 -9.37 -1.17
C LEU A 74 -1.06 -8.44 -0.68
N VAL A 75 -1.35 -7.14 -0.62
CA VAL A 75 -0.49 -6.17 0.06
C VAL A 75 -0.77 -6.22 1.56
N LEU A 76 0.29 -6.29 2.37
CA LEU A 76 0.18 -6.19 3.82
C LEU A 76 0.06 -4.73 4.22
N THR A 77 -0.85 -4.46 5.15
CA THR A 77 -1.07 -3.11 5.69
C THR A 77 -0.80 -3.09 7.19
N THR A 78 -0.37 -1.94 7.70
CA THR A 78 -0.09 -1.69 9.11
C THR A 78 -0.74 -0.38 9.57
N THR A 79 -0.56 -0.01 10.82
CA THR A 79 -0.96 1.31 11.32
C THR A 79 -0.25 2.43 10.56
N PRO A 80 -0.88 3.59 10.34
CA PRO A 80 -0.27 4.68 9.57
C PRO A 80 0.81 5.41 10.38
N ASN A 81 1.82 5.92 9.68
CA ASN A 81 2.73 6.92 10.25
C ASN A 81 2.08 8.31 10.27
N SER A 82 2.78 9.33 10.80
CA SER A 82 2.24 10.68 10.94
C SER A 82 1.90 11.38 9.62
N VAL A 83 2.52 10.98 8.49
CA VAL A 83 2.23 11.55 7.16
C VAL A 83 0.91 10.98 6.61
N VAL A 84 0.64 9.70 6.83
CA VAL A 84 -0.56 9.03 6.30
C VAL A 84 -1.76 9.17 7.23
N SER A 85 -1.56 9.23 8.55
CA SER A 85 -2.62 9.20 9.57
C SER A 85 -3.66 10.32 9.44
N GLY A 86 -3.27 11.48 8.86
CA GLY A 86 -4.20 12.59 8.58
C GLY A 86 -5.17 12.31 7.41
N VAL A 87 -4.95 11.23 6.68
CA VAL A 87 -5.70 10.86 5.47
C VAL A 87 -6.42 9.52 5.65
N HIS A 88 -5.72 8.50 6.15
CA HIS A 88 -6.25 7.15 6.30
C HIS A 88 -5.74 6.46 7.57
N ASP A 89 -6.50 5.52 8.09
CA ASP A 89 -6.19 4.76 9.32
C ASP A 89 -5.27 3.54 9.09
N ARG A 90 -4.91 3.27 7.85
CA ARG A 90 -3.97 2.20 7.45
C ARG A 90 -2.99 2.71 6.41
N MET A 91 -1.81 2.08 6.35
CA MET A 91 -0.86 2.26 5.26
C MET A 91 -0.28 0.92 4.84
N PRO A 92 0.19 0.76 3.59
CA PRO A 92 0.97 -0.41 3.19
C PRO A 92 2.24 -0.54 4.05
N VAL A 93 2.66 -1.78 4.31
CA VAL A 93 4.01 -2.03 4.83
C VAL A 93 5.00 -1.81 3.71
N ILE A 94 5.89 -0.83 3.89
CA ILE A 94 6.90 -0.42 2.90
C ILE A 94 8.27 -0.91 3.37
N PHE A 95 9.06 -1.42 2.43
CA PHE A 95 10.42 -1.91 2.66
C PHE A 95 11.45 -1.08 1.91
N ASP A 96 12.58 -0.87 2.57
CA ASP A 96 13.84 -0.55 1.91
C ASP A 96 14.52 -1.82 1.36
N ARG A 97 15.58 -1.66 0.58
CA ARG A 97 16.29 -2.79 -0.07
C ARG A 97 16.88 -3.80 0.91
N ASN A 98 17.25 -3.37 2.12
CA ASN A 98 17.80 -4.29 3.12
C ASN A 98 16.69 -5.12 3.76
N THR A 99 15.55 -4.49 4.03
CA THR A 99 14.37 -5.15 4.57
C THR A 99 13.76 -6.11 3.55
N GLU A 100 13.75 -5.76 2.26
CA GLU A 100 13.33 -6.66 1.16
C GLU A 100 14.09 -7.99 1.19
N LYS A 101 15.41 -7.95 1.32
CA LYS A 101 16.25 -9.16 1.35
C LYS A 101 15.86 -10.07 2.52
N LYS A 102 15.68 -9.51 3.71
CA LYS A 102 15.25 -10.28 4.89
C LYS A 102 13.84 -10.84 4.71
N TRP A 103 12.92 -10.05 4.15
CA TRP A 103 11.55 -10.49 3.88
C TRP A 103 11.46 -11.66 2.91
N LEU A 104 12.29 -11.66 1.87
CA LEU A 104 12.31 -12.71 0.84
C LEU A 104 13.15 -13.93 1.25
N ASP A 105 14.03 -13.82 2.24
CA ASP A 105 14.85 -14.92 2.68
C ASP A 105 13.99 -15.97 3.41
N LYS A 106 13.97 -17.19 2.85
CA LYS A 106 13.19 -18.30 3.37
C LYS A 106 13.66 -18.80 4.75
N TYR A 107 14.87 -18.44 5.17
CA TYR A 107 15.45 -18.82 6.44
C TYR A 107 15.25 -17.79 7.56
N THR A 108 14.70 -16.60 7.24
CA THR A 108 14.38 -15.60 8.26
C THR A 108 13.31 -16.16 9.21
N ASP A 109 13.58 -16.04 10.50
CA ASP A 109 12.66 -16.51 11.55
C ASP A 109 11.33 -15.75 11.52
N GLU A 110 10.23 -16.44 11.87
CA GLU A 110 8.88 -15.86 11.87
C GLU A 110 8.75 -14.63 12.77
N ASN A 111 9.40 -14.65 13.94
CA ASN A 111 9.36 -13.49 14.85
C ASN A 111 10.11 -12.30 14.25
N GLU A 112 11.27 -12.55 13.60
CA GLU A 112 11.98 -11.49 12.88
C GLU A 112 11.13 -10.94 11.75
N LEU A 113 10.47 -11.80 10.95
CA LEU A 113 9.55 -11.35 9.88
C LEU A 113 8.45 -10.43 10.41
N LEU A 114 7.84 -10.75 11.55
CA LEU A 114 6.82 -9.92 12.18
C LEU A 114 7.35 -8.55 12.59
N THR A 115 8.61 -8.44 13.03
CA THR A 115 9.24 -7.16 13.37
C THR A 115 9.46 -6.23 12.18
N LEU A 116 9.50 -6.78 10.97
CA LEU A 116 9.62 -6.00 9.73
C LEU A 116 8.31 -5.29 9.35
N LEU A 117 7.16 -5.81 9.82
CA LEU A 117 5.82 -5.35 9.43
C LEU A 117 5.37 -4.12 10.21
N LYS A 118 6.14 -3.04 10.12
CA LYS A 118 5.92 -1.78 10.84
C LYS A 118 5.71 -0.61 9.88
N PRO A 119 5.15 0.53 10.37
CA PRO A 119 5.05 1.75 9.58
C PRO A 119 6.42 2.20 9.07
N TYR A 120 6.48 2.67 7.82
CA TYR A 120 7.69 3.27 7.26
C TYR A 120 7.96 4.66 7.89
N SER A 121 9.22 5.10 7.87
CA SER A 121 9.60 6.38 8.46
C SER A 121 8.86 7.54 7.80
N ALA A 122 8.16 8.33 8.60
CA ALA A 122 7.45 9.52 8.13
C ALA A 122 8.40 10.56 7.53
N ASP A 123 9.62 10.69 8.07
CA ASP A 123 10.62 11.65 7.60
C ASP A 123 11.09 11.40 6.16
N SER A 124 10.95 10.16 5.69
CA SER A 124 11.30 9.74 4.33
C SER A 124 10.14 9.82 3.35
N MET A 125 8.95 10.23 3.79
CA MET A 125 7.74 10.23 2.97
C MET A 125 7.21 11.64 2.68
N LEU A 126 6.48 11.74 1.57
CA LEU A 126 5.64 12.87 1.20
C LEU A 126 4.21 12.42 0.96
N GLY A 127 3.25 13.27 1.32
CA GLY A 127 1.84 13.11 0.96
C GLY A 127 1.31 14.42 0.35
N PHE A 128 0.61 14.32 -0.76
CA PHE A 128 0.03 15.46 -1.45
C PHE A 128 -1.25 15.08 -2.19
N THR A 129 -2.11 16.07 -2.41
CA THR A 129 -3.36 15.90 -3.15
C THR A 129 -3.10 15.75 -4.64
N VAL A 130 -3.90 14.91 -5.29
CA VAL A 130 -3.84 14.65 -6.73
C VAL A 130 -5.22 14.87 -7.38
N SER A 131 -5.27 14.83 -8.70
CA SER A 131 -6.51 14.96 -9.44
C SER A 131 -7.49 13.82 -9.13
N PRO A 132 -8.81 14.10 -9.01
CA PRO A 132 -9.84 13.08 -8.89
C PRO A 132 -9.95 12.17 -10.12
N LEU A 133 -9.21 12.42 -11.19
CA LEU A 133 -9.05 11.48 -12.32
C LEU A 133 -8.58 10.09 -11.85
N VAL A 134 -7.81 10.02 -10.76
CA VAL A 134 -7.34 8.76 -10.16
C VAL A 134 -8.48 7.83 -9.70
N ASN A 135 -9.70 8.35 -9.54
CA ASN A 135 -10.86 7.54 -9.15
C ASN A 135 -11.33 6.55 -10.22
N SER A 136 -10.89 6.72 -11.47
CA SER A 136 -11.21 5.80 -12.57
C SER A 136 -9.96 5.06 -13.02
N VAL A 137 -9.99 3.73 -12.99
CA VAL A 137 -8.92 2.85 -13.49
C VAL A 137 -8.68 2.99 -15.01
N GLN A 138 -9.58 3.65 -15.73
CA GLN A 138 -9.40 3.96 -17.15
C GLN A 138 -8.44 5.14 -17.38
N ASN A 139 -8.19 5.95 -16.35
CA ASN A 139 -7.25 7.06 -16.41
C ASN A 139 -5.85 6.56 -16.03
N ASP A 140 -5.15 6.00 -16.99
CA ASP A 140 -3.76 5.55 -16.86
C ASP A 140 -2.83 6.53 -17.59
N SER A 141 -2.49 7.62 -16.92
CA SER A 141 -1.61 8.66 -17.47
C SER A 141 -0.84 9.38 -16.36
N PRO A 142 0.27 10.05 -16.66
CA PRO A 142 1.03 10.85 -15.68
C PRO A 142 0.19 11.90 -14.94
N ALA A 143 -0.94 12.35 -15.53
CA ALA A 143 -1.81 13.35 -14.91
C ALA A 143 -2.39 12.91 -13.55
N VAL A 144 -2.54 11.59 -13.31
CA VAL A 144 -3.03 11.08 -12.02
C VAL A 144 -1.98 11.10 -10.91
N THR A 145 -0.69 11.28 -11.27
CA THR A 145 0.42 11.30 -10.31
C THR A 145 0.81 12.71 -9.86
N HIS A 146 0.40 13.75 -10.60
CA HIS A 146 0.83 15.12 -10.36
C HIS A 146 0.08 15.74 -9.17
N LYS A 147 0.83 16.53 -8.38
CA LYS A 147 0.26 17.33 -7.31
C LYS A 147 -0.72 18.37 -7.87
N THR A 148 -1.89 18.48 -7.24
CA THR A 148 -2.93 19.48 -7.58
C THR A 148 -3.42 20.18 -6.32
N SER A 149 -4.19 21.25 -6.49
CA SER A 149 -5.00 21.80 -5.38
C SER A 149 -6.03 20.76 -4.93
N PRO A 150 -6.41 20.74 -3.63
CA PRO A 150 -7.38 19.78 -3.12
C PRO A 150 -8.71 19.88 -3.86
N MET A 151 -9.17 18.75 -4.41
CA MET A 151 -10.47 18.62 -5.08
C MET A 151 -11.18 17.38 -4.57
N ASP A 152 -12.50 17.47 -4.43
CA ASP A 152 -13.33 16.32 -4.12
C ASP A 152 -13.45 15.36 -5.33
N GLN A 153 -14.11 14.23 -5.15
CA GLN A 153 -14.31 13.23 -6.20
C GLN A 153 -15.13 13.72 -7.40
N HIS A 154 -15.76 14.89 -7.31
CA HIS A 154 -16.52 15.52 -8.39
C HIS A 154 -15.72 16.64 -9.07
N GLY A 155 -14.50 16.91 -8.64
CA GLY A 155 -13.65 17.97 -9.17
C GLY A 155 -13.90 19.36 -8.58
N ASN A 156 -14.69 19.47 -7.50
CA ASN A 156 -14.89 20.73 -6.81
C ASN A 156 -13.72 21.02 -5.88
N TYR A 157 -13.19 22.22 -5.93
CA TYR A 157 -12.13 22.65 -5.01
C TYR A 157 -12.62 22.64 -3.56
N THR A 158 -11.77 22.18 -2.65
CA THR A 158 -12.04 22.13 -1.22
C THR A 158 -11.03 23.03 -0.48
N LEU A 159 -11.47 23.65 0.60
CA LEU A 159 -10.57 24.44 1.48
C LEU A 159 -9.74 23.54 2.41
N PHE A 160 -10.08 22.27 2.47
CA PHE A 160 -9.47 21.29 3.39
C PHE A 160 -8.90 20.13 2.57
N GLY A 161 -7.59 20.14 2.42
CA GLY A 161 -6.80 19.03 1.86
C GLY A 161 -6.03 18.32 2.95
#